data_cf49595697152e2799d11488698fc630
#
_entry.id   cf49595697152e2799d11488698fc630
#
_cell.length_a   1.000
_cell.length_b   1.000
_cell.length_c   1.000
_cell.angle_alpha   90.00
_cell.angle_beta   90.00
_cell.angle_gamma   90.00
#
_symmetry.space_group_name_H-M   'P 1'
#
loop_
_entity.id
_entity.type
_entity.pdbx_description
1 polymer ?
#
loop_
_entity_poly.entity_id
_entity_poly.type
_entity_poly.pdbx_seq_one_letter_code
_entity_poly.pdbx_strand_id
1 'polypeptide(L)'
;MVVDVIIPVYRPEREKLTKLIDWLNKQTVKPSHVFFMQTLVEEKEDEEVLQMLQKAENVEIVPIEKKDFDHGGTRNKGAALSKADYMLFMTQDAVPIDAYLIENLVRAMEEEEAATAYGRQLPDDTVGVIEHYTREFNYPAKSYVKSKKDLETMGIKTYFCSNVCAMYRKDVYEK
;
A
#
# COMPACT_ATOMS: atom_id res chain seq x y z
N MET A 1 8.47 1.82 17.28
CA MET A 1 7.77 2.05 16.04
C MET A 1 7.68 0.73 15.28
N VAL A 2 6.48 0.26 15.02
CA VAL A 2 6.17 -1.01 14.35
C VAL A 2 5.30 -0.70 13.14
N VAL A 3 5.61 -1.30 11.99
CA VAL A 3 4.89 -1.12 10.72
C VAL A 3 4.42 -2.47 10.22
N ASP A 4 3.14 -2.60 9.89
CA ASP A 4 2.60 -3.74 9.16
C ASP A 4 2.19 -3.29 7.74
N VAL A 5 2.33 -4.20 6.78
CA VAL A 5 1.94 -3.98 5.37
C VAL A 5 0.74 -4.84 5.05
N ILE A 6 -0.27 -4.27 4.38
CA ILE A 6 -1.54 -4.95 4.06
C ILE A 6 -1.78 -4.84 2.55
N ILE A 7 -1.84 -5.98 1.88
CA ILE A 7 -1.90 -6.08 0.42
C ILE A 7 -3.03 -7.02 -0.01
N PRO A 8 -4.16 -6.51 -0.53
CA PRO A 8 -5.13 -7.35 -1.21
C PRO A 8 -4.54 -7.96 -2.49
N VAL A 9 -4.74 -9.27 -2.67
CA VAL A 9 -4.22 -10.02 -3.84
C VAL A 9 -5.36 -10.73 -4.55
N TYR A 10 -5.49 -10.47 -5.86
CA TYR A 10 -6.46 -11.11 -6.74
C TYR A 10 -5.90 -11.20 -8.15
N ARG A 11 -5.69 -12.41 -8.68
CA ARG A 11 -5.14 -12.66 -10.03
C ARG A 11 -3.97 -11.73 -10.36
N PRO A 12 -2.88 -11.77 -9.57
CA PRO A 12 -1.79 -10.82 -9.72
C PRO A 12 -1.01 -11.03 -11.01
N GLU A 13 -0.48 -9.95 -11.56
CA GLU A 13 0.58 -10.03 -12.55
C GLU A 13 1.85 -10.52 -11.86
N ARG A 14 2.30 -11.73 -12.22
CA ARG A 14 3.36 -12.46 -11.50
C ARG A 14 4.68 -11.68 -11.42
N GLU A 15 5.05 -11.01 -12.49
CA GLU A 15 6.30 -10.22 -12.52
C GLU A 15 6.26 -9.05 -11.54
N LYS A 16 5.14 -8.30 -11.50
CA LYS A 16 4.98 -7.18 -10.58
C LYS A 16 4.91 -7.65 -9.13
N LEU A 17 4.17 -8.74 -8.86
CA LEU A 17 4.11 -9.30 -7.52
C LEU A 17 5.49 -9.78 -7.04
N THR A 18 6.27 -10.43 -7.90
CA THR A 18 7.64 -10.84 -7.55
C THR A 18 8.52 -9.63 -7.21
N LYS A 19 8.49 -8.60 -8.05
CA LYS A 19 9.23 -7.34 -7.79
C LYS A 19 8.80 -6.66 -6.50
N LEU A 20 7.48 -6.63 -6.22
CA LEU A 20 6.94 -6.08 -4.98
C LEU A 20 7.51 -6.81 -3.76
N ILE A 21 7.46 -8.14 -3.75
CA ILE A 21 7.98 -8.98 -2.66
C ILE A 21 9.49 -8.75 -2.47
N ASP A 22 10.25 -8.76 -3.57
CA ASP A 22 11.69 -8.52 -3.53
C ASP A 22 12.04 -7.16 -2.92
N TRP A 23 11.28 -6.11 -3.26
CA TRP A 23 11.49 -4.78 -2.69
C TRP A 23 11.00 -4.64 -1.24
N LEU A 24 9.94 -5.34 -0.83
CA LEU A 24 9.53 -5.41 0.57
C LEU A 24 10.61 -6.08 1.42
N ASN A 25 11.21 -7.15 0.91
CA ASN A 25 12.32 -7.85 1.59
C ASN A 25 13.62 -7.00 1.66
N LYS A 26 13.76 -5.97 0.84
CA LYS A 26 14.94 -5.07 0.81
C LYS A 26 14.74 -3.77 1.59
N GLN A 27 13.55 -3.50 2.13
CA GLN A 27 13.31 -2.26 2.86
C GLN A 27 14.27 -2.07 4.02
N THR A 28 14.75 -0.84 4.24
CA THR A 28 15.62 -0.47 5.38
C THR A 28 14.88 -0.57 6.69
N VAL A 29 13.63 -0.16 6.73
CA VAL A 29 12.69 -0.41 7.83
C VAL A 29 11.85 -1.62 7.45
N LYS A 30 12.11 -2.75 8.11
CA LYS A 30 11.39 -4.00 7.86
C LYS A 30 9.98 -3.94 8.40
N PRO A 31 8.97 -4.37 7.62
CA PRO A 31 7.64 -4.59 8.17
C PRO A 31 7.68 -5.70 9.23
N SER A 32 6.91 -5.51 10.30
CA SER A 32 6.73 -6.53 11.34
C SER A 32 5.92 -7.71 10.81
N HIS A 33 4.89 -7.41 10.03
CA HIS A 33 4.13 -8.41 9.27
C HIS A 33 3.79 -7.85 7.88
N VAL A 34 3.70 -8.77 6.91
CA VAL A 34 3.14 -8.51 5.58
C VAL A 34 1.89 -9.38 5.42
N PHE A 35 0.73 -8.77 5.57
CA PHE A 35 -0.57 -9.42 5.40
C PHE A 35 -0.97 -9.42 3.93
N PHE A 36 -0.89 -10.56 3.28
CA PHE A 36 -1.47 -10.75 1.96
C PHE A 36 -2.91 -11.27 2.08
N MET A 37 -3.87 -10.45 1.72
CA MET A 37 -5.29 -10.77 1.71
C MET A 37 -5.61 -11.44 0.36
N GLN A 38 -5.37 -12.75 0.25
CA GLN A 38 -5.48 -13.51 -1.00
C GLN A 38 -6.93 -13.87 -1.29
N THR A 39 -7.52 -13.28 -2.33
CA THR A 39 -8.84 -13.67 -2.83
C THR A 39 -8.73 -14.95 -3.65
N LEU A 40 -9.41 -16.01 -3.21
CA LEU A 40 -9.38 -17.32 -3.83
C LEU A 40 -10.16 -17.35 -5.16
N VAL A 41 -9.63 -18.03 -6.16
CA VAL A 41 -10.19 -18.13 -7.52
C VAL A 41 -10.36 -19.58 -7.95
N GLU A 42 -9.23 -20.28 -8.13
CA GLU A 42 -9.12 -21.68 -8.54
C GLU A 42 -7.94 -22.32 -7.83
N GLU A 43 -8.09 -23.57 -7.36
CA GLU A 43 -7.12 -24.27 -6.52
C GLU A 43 -5.68 -24.20 -7.06
N LYS A 44 -5.48 -24.51 -8.34
CA LYS A 44 -4.13 -24.50 -8.94
C LYS A 44 -3.53 -23.07 -9.03
N GLU A 45 -4.33 -22.08 -9.43
CA GLU A 45 -3.89 -20.68 -9.50
C GLU A 45 -3.57 -20.15 -8.11
N ASP A 46 -4.40 -20.50 -7.14
CA ASP A 46 -4.25 -20.08 -5.74
C ASP A 46 -2.99 -20.68 -5.09
N GLU A 47 -2.65 -21.94 -5.39
CA GLU A 47 -1.41 -22.56 -4.91
C GLU A 47 -0.16 -21.90 -5.51
N GLU A 48 -0.17 -21.59 -6.81
CA GLU A 48 0.95 -20.90 -7.46
C GLU A 48 1.17 -19.50 -6.85
N VAL A 49 0.10 -18.76 -6.61
CA VAL A 49 0.15 -17.47 -5.95
C VAL A 49 0.65 -17.63 -4.51
N LEU A 50 0.12 -18.58 -3.75
CA LEU A 50 0.55 -18.87 -2.39
C LEU A 50 2.06 -19.10 -2.29
N GLN A 51 2.63 -19.91 -3.19
CA GLN A 51 4.08 -20.16 -3.24
C GLN A 51 4.89 -18.87 -3.51
N MET A 52 4.34 -17.93 -4.28
CA MET A 52 4.98 -16.63 -4.49
C MET A 52 4.94 -15.78 -3.22
N LEU A 53 3.78 -15.68 -2.58
CA LEU A 53 3.58 -14.87 -1.38
C LEU A 53 4.46 -15.32 -0.21
N GLN A 54 4.68 -16.64 -0.07
CA GLN A 54 5.54 -17.22 0.96
C GLN A 54 7.03 -16.81 0.86
N LYS A 55 7.45 -16.16 -0.22
CA LYS A 55 8.80 -15.60 -0.35
C LYS A 55 9.00 -14.27 0.37
N ALA A 56 7.92 -13.63 0.81
CA ALA A 56 8.02 -12.43 1.62
C ALA A 56 8.48 -12.76 3.05
N GLU A 57 9.36 -11.92 3.60
CA GLU A 57 9.73 -11.98 5.01
C GLU A 57 8.54 -11.58 5.89
N ASN A 58 8.40 -12.18 7.06
CA ASN A 58 7.33 -11.90 8.03
C ASN A 58 5.91 -11.98 7.44
N VAL A 59 5.70 -12.91 6.52
CA VAL A 59 4.46 -13.06 5.77
C VAL A 59 3.35 -13.69 6.62
N GLU A 60 2.14 -13.15 6.49
CA GLU A 60 0.89 -13.76 6.91
C GLU A 60 -0.11 -13.75 5.74
N ILE A 61 -0.60 -14.91 5.34
CA ILE A 61 -1.49 -15.05 4.19
C ILE A 61 -2.90 -15.34 4.71
N VAL A 62 -3.83 -14.45 4.35
CA VAL A 62 -5.23 -14.50 4.78
C VAL A 62 -6.10 -14.80 3.58
N PRO A 63 -6.70 -16.00 3.51
CA PRO A 63 -7.60 -16.34 2.40
C PRO A 63 -8.92 -15.57 2.50
N ILE A 64 -9.38 -15.04 1.37
CA ILE A 64 -10.65 -14.33 1.22
C ILE A 64 -11.48 -15.05 0.16
N GLU A 65 -12.65 -15.52 0.52
CA GLU A 65 -13.58 -16.08 -0.45
C GLU A 65 -14.01 -14.99 -1.46
N LYS A 66 -14.08 -15.33 -2.74
CA LYS A 66 -14.42 -14.35 -3.79
C LYS A 66 -15.73 -13.61 -3.52
N LYS A 67 -16.74 -14.30 -2.95
CA LYS A 67 -18.03 -13.70 -2.58
C LYS A 67 -17.94 -12.65 -1.45
N ASP A 68 -16.89 -12.76 -0.61
CA ASP A 68 -16.66 -11.91 0.56
C ASP A 68 -15.66 -10.77 0.26
N PHE A 69 -15.16 -10.72 -0.98
CA PHE A 69 -14.24 -9.66 -1.40
C PHE A 69 -14.98 -8.32 -1.55
N ASP A 70 -14.46 -7.34 -0.86
CA ASP A 70 -14.79 -5.92 -1.01
C ASP A 70 -13.53 -5.09 -0.81
N HIS A 71 -13.33 -4.06 -1.63
CA HIS A 71 -12.11 -3.25 -1.61
C HIS A 71 -11.81 -2.61 -0.26
N GLY A 72 -12.81 -2.09 0.43
CA GLY A 72 -12.68 -1.50 1.76
C GLY A 72 -12.66 -2.58 2.84
N GLY A 73 -13.63 -3.50 2.82
CA GLY A 73 -13.79 -4.56 3.80
C GLY A 73 -12.58 -5.49 3.89
N THR A 74 -11.96 -5.84 2.75
CA THR A 74 -10.75 -6.65 2.74
C THR A 74 -9.58 -5.93 3.42
N ARG A 75 -9.39 -4.62 3.17
CA ARG A 75 -8.37 -3.84 3.87
C ARG A 75 -8.67 -3.70 5.36
N ASN A 76 -9.92 -3.50 5.74
CA ASN A 76 -10.34 -3.44 7.14
C ASN A 76 -10.09 -4.77 7.87
N LYS A 77 -10.31 -5.92 7.22
CA LYS A 77 -9.96 -7.22 7.79
C LYS A 77 -8.46 -7.31 8.07
N GLY A 78 -7.60 -6.89 7.12
CA GLY A 78 -6.15 -6.82 7.33
C GLY A 78 -5.76 -5.84 8.45
N ALA A 79 -6.38 -4.66 8.50
CA ALA A 79 -6.15 -3.67 9.55
C ALA A 79 -6.50 -4.21 10.95
N ALA A 80 -7.57 -5.01 11.07
CA ALA A 80 -7.98 -5.62 12.32
C ALA A 80 -6.99 -6.68 12.83
N LEU A 81 -6.20 -7.31 11.95
CA LEU A 81 -5.15 -8.25 12.33
C LEU A 81 -3.87 -7.55 12.81
N SER A 82 -3.60 -6.37 12.30
CA SER A 82 -2.41 -5.59 12.63
C SER A 82 -2.41 -5.16 14.10
N LYS A 83 -1.23 -5.23 14.72
CA LYS A 83 -0.95 -4.68 16.07
C LYS A 83 0.13 -3.58 16.02
N ALA A 84 0.47 -3.14 14.81
CA ALA A 84 1.51 -2.14 14.58
C ALA A 84 1.04 -0.72 14.93
N ASP A 85 1.98 0.21 15.06
CA ASP A 85 1.72 1.64 15.23
C ASP A 85 1.22 2.26 13.91
N TYR A 86 1.77 1.76 12.79
CA TYR A 86 1.50 2.20 11.43
C TYR A 86 1.07 1.04 10.54
N MET A 87 0.09 1.27 9.69
CA MET A 87 -0.39 0.33 8.69
C MET A 87 -0.16 0.89 7.29
N LEU A 88 0.64 0.22 6.48
CA LEU A 88 0.88 0.55 5.08
C LEU A 88 -0.03 -0.29 4.19
N PHE A 89 -1.01 0.34 3.56
CA PHE A 89 -1.80 -0.29 2.51
C PHE A 89 -1.10 -0.15 1.17
N MET A 90 -1.00 -1.26 0.44
CA MET A 90 -0.47 -1.27 -0.92
C MET A 90 -1.37 -2.08 -1.84
N THR A 91 -1.32 -1.81 -3.14
CA THR A 91 -1.87 -2.72 -4.15
C THR A 91 -0.80 -3.72 -4.60
N GLN A 92 -1.23 -4.86 -5.10
CA GLN A 92 -0.35 -5.97 -5.50
C GLN A 92 0.62 -5.65 -6.65
N ASP A 93 0.44 -4.52 -7.30
CA ASP A 93 1.20 -4.01 -8.45
C ASP A 93 2.00 -2.72 -8.13
N ALA A 94 1.93 -2.25 -6.90
CA ALA A 94 2.65 -1.06 -6.44
C ALA A 94 4.09 -1.42 -6.05
N VAL A 95 5.00 -1.41 -7.01
CA VAL A 95 6.40 -1.77 -6.80
C VAL A 95 7.19 -0.57 -6.27
N PRO A 96 7.82 -0.67 -5.08
CA PRO A 96 8.75 0.35 -4.60
C PRO A 96 9.91 0.57 -5.56
N ILE A 97 10.35 1.82 -5.72
CA ILE A 97 11.50 2.15 -6.59
C ILE A 97 12.85 1.90 -5.88
N ASP A 98 12.83 1.86 -4.55
CA ASP A 98 14.02 1.69 -3.72
C ASP A 98 13.70 1.03 -2.36
N ALA A 99 14.72 0.90 -1.53
CA ALA A 99 14.62 0.29 -0.20
C ALA A 99 14.14 1.26 0.92
N TYR A 100 13.83 2.51 0.60
CA TYR A 100 13.55 3.55 1.59
C TYR A 100 12.07 3.94 1.68
N LEU A 101 11.16 3.24 1.00
CA LEU A 101 9.74 3.58 0.97
C LEU A 101 9.14 3.68 2.37
N ILE A 102 9.29 2.62 3.18
CA ILE A 102 8.69 2.56 4.53
C ILE A 102 9.35 3.61 5.43
N GLU A 103 10.68 3.71 5.41
CA GLU A 103 11.43 4.70 6.19
C GLU A 103 11.00 6.14 5.87
N ASN A 104 10.86 6.47 4.58
CA ASN A 104 10.45 7.80 4.15
C ASN A 104 9.02 8.14 4.55
N LEU A 105 8.07 7.17 4.45
CA LEU A 105 6.69 7.39 4.88
C LEU A 105 6.60 7.62 6.38
N VAL A 106 7.29 6.79 7.17
CA VAL A 106 7.33 6.95 8.62
C VAL A 106 7.92 8.29 9.01
N ARG A 107 9.09 8.64 8.45
CA ARG A 107 9.73 9.92 8.72
C ARG A 107 8.81 11.09 8.42
N ALA A 108 8.15 11.09 7.27
CA ALA A 108 7.21 12.15 6.90
C ALA A 108 6.02 12.25 7.88
N MET A 109 5.52 11.12 8.39
CA MET A 109 4.42 11.12 9.36
C MET A 109 4.86 11.61 10.73
N GLU A 110 6.08 11.29 11.17
CA GLU A 110 6.61 11.72 12.47
C GLU A 110 7.01 13.19 12.46
N GLU A 111 7.73 13.66 11.42
CA GLU A 111 8.18 15.06 11.30
C GLU A 111 6.99 16.03 11.17
N GLU A 112 5.92 15.63 10.51
CA GLU A 112 4.75 16.49 10.23
C GLU A 112 3.54 16.20 11.15
N GLU A 113 3.71 15.30 12.13
CA GLU A 113 2.62 14.80 12.99
C GLU A 113 1.37 14.37 12.20
N ALA A 114 1.59 13.79 11.01
CA ALA A 114 0.54 13.49 10.06
C ALA A 114 -0.25 12.23 10.44
N ALA A 115 -1.55 12.23 10.17
CA ALA A 115 -2.43 11.06 10.35
C ALA A 115 -2.21 9.99 9.28
N THR A 116 -1.83 10.42 8.08
CA THR A 116 -1.57 9.57 6.91
C THR A 116 -0.50 10.17 6.01
N ALA A 117 0.27 9.31 5.36
CA ALA A 117 1.19 9.68 4.27
C ALA A 117 1.02 8.71 3.11
N TYR A 118 1.23 9.15 1.88
CA TYR A 118 1.14 8.27 0.71
C TYR A 118 2.29 8.51 -0.26
N GLY A 119 2.70 7.42 -0.92
CA GLY A 119 3.77 7.45 -1.91
C GLY A 119 3.34 8.13 -3.21
N ARG A 120 4.28 8.84 -3.83
CA ARG A 120 4.13 9.33 -5.20
C ARG A 120 4.10 8.14 -6.16
N GLN A 121 3.07 8.06 -7.00
CA GLN A 121 3.01 7.08 -8.07
C GLN A 121 3.73 7.62 -9.30
N LEU A 122 4.76 6.92 -9.74
CA LEU A 122 5.45 7.22 -11.00
C LEU A 122 4.77 6.47 -12.14
N PRO A 123 4.62 7.08 -13.31
CA PRO A 123 4.14 6.37 -14.48
C PRO A 123 5.20 5.34 -14.91
N ASP A 124 4.75 4.20 -15.38
CA ASP A 124 5.58 3.22 -16.08
C ASP A 124 5.84 3.73 -17.51
N ASP A 125 7.03 3.46 -18.07
CA ASP A 125 7.41 3.89 -19.42
C ASP A 125 6.50 3.30 -20.52
N THR A 126 5.72 2.27 -20.19
CA THR A 126 4.78 1.60 -21.10
C THR A 126 3.38 2.21 -21.13
N VAL A 127 3.07 3.13 -20.18
CA VAL A 127 1.72 3.71 -20.10
C VAL A 127 1.48 4.80 -21.13
N GLY A 128 0.20 4.96 -21.54
CA GLY A 128 -0.17 5.97 -22.50
C GLY A 128 -0.07 7.41 -21.96
N VAL A 129 -0.03 8.39 -22.87
CA VAL A 129 0.11 9.83 -22.58
C VAL A 129 -0.92 10.34 -21.56
N ILE A 130 -2.16 9.85 -21.61
CA ILE A 130 -3.24 10.26 -20.70
C ILE A 130 -2.94 9.80 -19.27
N GLU A 131 -2.47 8.57 -19.09
CA GLU A 131 -2.13 8.05 -17.77
C GLU A 131 -0.91 8.77 -17.20
N HIS A 132 0.10 9.02 -18.03
CA HIS A 132 1.29 9.79 -17.65
C HIS A 132 0.90 11.17 -17.10
N TYR A 133 0.09 11.93 -17.86
CA TYR A 133 -0.42 13.23 -17.45
C TYR A 133 -1.23 13.15 -16.14
N THR A 134 -2.11 12.15 -16.02
CA THR A 134 -2.95 11.98 -14.83
C THR A 134 -2.11 11.71 -13.58
N ARG A 135 -1.06 10.91 -13.71
CA ARG A 135 -0.14 10.65 -12.59
C ARG A 135 0.66 11.89 -12.21
N GLU A 136 1.23 12.61 -13.15
CA GLU A 136 1.95 13.86 -12.88
C GLU A 136 1.04 14.91 -12.22
N PHE A 137 -0.21 15.03 -12.68
CA PHE A 137 -1.19 15.96 -12.12
C PHE A 137 -1.59 15.62 -10.68
N ASN A 138 -1.78 14.33 -10.36
CA ASN A 138 -2.20 13.89 -9.03
C ASN A 138 -1.02 13.74 -8.05
N TYR A 139 0.18 13.49 -8.56
CA TYR A 139 1.38 13.22 -7.77
C TYR A 139 2.54 14.14 -8.18
N PRO A 140 2.51 15.41 -7.75
CA PRO A 140 3.56 16.37 -8.09
C PRO A 140 4.93 15.93 -7.53
N ALA A 141 6.01 16.41 -8.16
CA ALA A 141 7.37 16.05 -7.75
C ALA A 141 7.75 16.55 -6.35
N LYS A 142 7.15 17.67 -5.93
CA LYS A 142 7.39 18.25 -4.60
C LYS A 142 6.38 17.71 -3.60
N SER A 143 6.90 17.13 -2.50
CA SER A 143 6.08 16.75 -1.35
C SER A 143 5.46 17.97 -0.68
N TYR A 144 4.27 17.80 -0.12
CA TYR A 144 3.58 18.83 0.65
C TYR A 144 2.65 18.19 1.69
N VAL A 145 2.39 18.93 2.76
CA VAL A 145 1.46 18.54 3.81
C VAL A 145 0.12 19.21 3.54
N LYS A 146 -0.96 18.48 3.74
CA LYS A 146 -2.34 18.96 3.60
C LYS A 146 -3.05 18.89 4.94
N SER A 147 -3.82 19.88 5.23
CA SER A 147 -4.66 19.95 6.42
C SER A 147 -6.04 20.55 6.11
N LYS A 148 -6.95 20.52 7.07
CA LYS A 148 -8.26 21.18 6.93
C LYS A 148 -8.14 22.65 6.53
N LYS A 149 -7.03 23.32 6.87
CA LYS A 149 -6.80 24.75 6.52
C LYS A 149 -6.66 24.98 5.02
N ASP A 150 -6.28 23.92 4.28
CA ASP A 150 -6.04 24.01 2.83
C ASP A 150 -7.34 23.80 2.01
N LEU A 151 -8.46 23.54 2.69
CA LEU A 151 -9.74 23.22 2.03
C LEU A 151 -10.24 24.35 1.12
N GLU A 152 -10.05 25.60 1.50
CA GLU A 152 -10.48 26.76 0.70
C GLU A 152 -9.66 26.91 -0.60
N THR A 153 -8.39 26.52 -0.57
CA THR A 153 -7.47 26.68 -1.72
C THR A 153 -7.38 25.42 -2.59
N MET A 154 -7.44 24.24 -1.98
CA MET A 154 -7.26 22.94 -2.65
C MET A 154 -8.59 22.22 -2.94
N GLY A 155 -9.68 22.63 -2.29
CA GLY A 155 -10.99 21.97 -2.43
C GLY A 155 -10.91 20.47 -2.08
N ILE A 156 -11.56 19.64 -2.89
CA ILE A 156 -11.60 18.17 -2.70
C ILE A 156 -10.21 17.51 -2.70
N LYS A 157 -9.21 18.11 -3.33
CA LYS A 157 -7.83 17.61 -3.33
C LYS A 157 -7.19 17.57 -1.94
N THR A 158 -7.70 18.34 -0.98
CA THR A 158 -7.29 18.28 0.43
C THR A 158 -7.42 16.88 1.00
N TYR A 159 -8.48 16.16 0.61
CA TYR A 159 -8.77 14.80 1.10
C TYR A 159 -8.22 13.69 0.20
N PHE A 160 -7.52 14.04 -0.88
CA PHE A 160 -6.97 13.02 -1.76
C PHE A 160 -5.89 12.22 -1.04
N CYS A 161 -6.10 10.91 -0.94
CA CYS A 161 -5.14 9.91 -0.50
C CYS A 161 -5.37 8.64 -1.31
N SER A 162 -4.30 7.99 -1.75
CA SER A 162 -4.42 6.80 -2.59
C SER A 162 -3.87 5.56 -1.90
N ASN A 163 -4.75 4.59 -1.65
CA ASN A 163 -4.40 3.29 -1.08
C ASN A 163 -3.63 2.35 -2.05
N VAL A 164 -3.14 2.88 -3.17
CA VAL A 164 -2.11 2.19 -3.96
C VAL A 164 -0.82 2.06 -3.15
N CYS A 165 -0.49 3.10 -2.35
CA CYS A 165 0.60 3.09 -1.39
C CYS A 165 0.33 4.19 -0.35
N ALA A 166 -0.34 3.86 0.74
CA ALA A 166 -0.69 4.82 1.79
C ALA A 166 -0.50 4.23 3.18
N MET A 167 0.21 4.96 4.03
CA MET A 167 0.45 4.63 5.43
C MET A 167 -0.49 5.43 6.33
N TYR A 168 -1.05 4.79 7.33
CA TYR A 168 -1.94 5.38 8.32
C TYR A 168 -1.43 5.10 9.73
N ARG A 169 -1.57 6.06 10.61
CA ARG A 169 -1.47 5.82 12.05
C ARG A 169 -2.67 4.97 12.49
N LYS A 170 -2.39 3.89 13.21
CA LYS A 170 -3.45 2.97 13.65
C LYS A 170 -4.46 3.64 14.58
N ASP A 171 -3.98 4.43 15.54
CA ASP A 171 -4.83 5.16 16.51
C ASP A 171 -5.80 6.17 15.87
N VAL A 172 -5.49 6.60 14.65
CA VAL A 172 -6.36 7.50 13.87
C VAL A 172 -7.30 6.72 12.95
N TYR A 173 -6.82 5.63 12.36
CA TYR A 173 -7.59 4.79 11.45
C TYR A 173 -8.79 4.10 12.13
N GLU A 174 -8.66 3.76 13.41
CA GLU A 174 -9.67 3.06 14.22
C GLU A 174 -10.76 3.99 14.80
N LYS A 175 -10.70 5.30 14.58
CA LYS A 175 -11.70 6.31 15.01
C LYS A 175 -12.76 6.55 13.96
#